data_d93c7eddf79237b55310aea095585da0
#
_entry.id   d93c7eddf79237b55310aea095585da0
#
_cell.length_a   1.000
_cell.length_b   1.000
_cell.length_c   1.000
_cell.angle_alpha   90.00
_cell.angle_beta   90.00
_cell.angle_gamma   90.00
#
_symmetry.space_group_name_H-M   'P 1'
#
loop_
_entity.id
_entity.type
_entity.pdbx_description
1 polymer ?
#
loop_
_entity_poly.entity_id
_entity_poly.type
_entity_poly.pdbx_seq_one_letter_code
_entity_poly.pdbx_strand_id
1 'polypeptide(L)'
;MDDDSGGRGLNEDGTIRREGSLSRVPAAFAPVVAAARSRITGAFDGTRLHSAYVYGSIPRGTAVPGVSDLDLLLVLRTRPTGADEAAARAVEAGLDADFGQIDGVGALLTSTDTVTSELERHDLGFFLACLCTPLLGEDLAGRLPRYRPTPLLARETNGDLVLALPRWRRRAAEAATDAERRSLCRGAARRIVRSGFTLVMPQWRGWTSDLAESAEVFARYYPDHPERVEQMRLAARVGRGPSADPAVLTTLIEDLAPWLAAEYLAVHGEKAPRP
;
A
#
# COMPACT_ATOMS: atom_id res chain seq x y z
N MET A 1 -28.05 -9.32 -15.58
CA MET A 1 -26.72 -8.67 -15.71
C MET A 1 -26.76 -7.48 -14.80
N ASP A 2 -26.60 -7.76 -13.48
CA ASP A 2 -26.81 -6.78 -12.42
C ASP A 2 -25.69 -5.73 -12.47
N ASP A 3 -26.11 -4.47 -12.64
CA ASP A 3 -25.24 -3.29 -12.61
C ASP A 3 -24.89 -2.95 -11.16
N ASP A 4 -23.95 -3.73 -10.59
CA ASP A 4 -23.37 -3.54 -9.25
C ASP A 4 -22.12 -2.63 -9.28
N SER A 5 -22.10 -1.67 -10.20
CA SER A 5 -20.94 -0.76 -10.36
C SER A 5 -20.74 0.21 -9.19
N GLY A 6 -21.78 0.50 -8.40
CA GLY A 6 -21.72 1.37 -7.21
C GLY A 6 -20.98 0.78 -6.00
N GLY A 7 -20.77 -0.56 -5.95
CA GLY A 7 -20.17 -1.27 -4.81
C GLY A 7 -18.68 -1.58 -4.95
N ARG A 8 -18.06 -1.40 -6.13
CA ARG A 8 -16.70 -1.89 -6.43
C ARG A 8 -15.60 -0.84 -6.32
N GLY A 9 -15.71 0.13 -5.43
CA GLY A 9 -14.66 1.14 -5.22
C GLY A 9 -14.49 2.13 -6.37
N LEU A 10 -15.48 2.25 -7.26
CA LEU A 10 -15.45 3.15 -8.41
C LEU A 10 -16.41 4.34 -8.23
N ASN A 11 -16.12 5.41 -8.95
CA ASN A 11 -17.04 6.52 -9.22
C ASN A 11 -18.01 6.13 -10.34
N GLU A 12 -19.07 6.90 -10.54
CA GLU A 12 -20.06 6.68 -11.60
C GLU A 12 -19.46 6.65 -13.02
N ASP A 13 -18.38 7.39 -13.24
CA ASP A 13 -17.66 7.41 -14.51
C ASP A 13 -16.69 6.23 -14.68
N GLY A 14 -16.67 5.25 -13.75
CA GLY A 14 -15.81 4.08 -13.77
C GLY A 14 -14.34 4.35 -13.39
N THR A 15 -14.03 5.54 -12.87
CA THR A 15 -12.70 5.80 -12.29
C THR A 15 -12.62 5.29 -10.86
N ILE A 16 -11.42 4.89 -10.43
CA ILE A 16 -11.17 4.43 -9.06
C ILE A 16 -11.37 5.61 -8.10
N ARG A 17 -12.24 5.40 -7.11
CA ARG A 17 -12.54 6.39 -6.08
C ARG A 17 -11.42 6.43 -5.04
N ARG A 18 -11.09 7.63 -4.54
CA ARG A 18 -10.17 7.76 -3.41
C ARG A 18 -10.74 7.04 -2.17
N GLU A 19 -9.94 6.15 -1.58
CA GLU A 19 -10.40 5.25 -0.51
C GLU A 19 -10.62 5.93 0.84
N GLY A 20 -9.82 6.94 1.15
CA GLY A 20 -9.77 7.59 2.46
C GLY A 20 -10.36 8.99 2.48
N SER A 21 -10.70 9.45 3.70
CA SER A 21 -11.09 10.83 3.98
C SER A 21 -10.74 11.18 5.43
N LEU A 22 -10.37 12.43 5.71
CA LEU A 22 -10.17 12.90 7.09
C LEU A 22 -11.46 12.82 7.93
N SER A 23 -12.63 12.92 7.30
CA SER A 23 -13.91 12.76 7.99
C SER A 23 -14.20 11.32 8.44
N ARG A 24 -13.47 10.33 7.93
CA ARG A 24 -13.60 8.92 8.30
C ARG A 24 -12.59 8.49 9.36
N VAL A 25 -11.66 9.37 9.75
CA VAL A 25 -10.68 9.06 10.80
C VAL A 25 -11.42 8.74 12.12
N PRO A 26 -11.23 7.56 12.71
CA PRO A 26 -11.89 7.23 13.97
C PRO A 26 -11.45 8.18 15.09
N ALA A 27 -12.36 8.53 15.99
CA ALA A 27 -12.12 9.51 17.06
C ALA A 27 -10.85 9.21 17.89
N ALA A 28 -10.54 7.92 18.14
CA ALA A 28 -9.34 7.50 18.85
C ALA A 28 -8.03 7.91 18.15
N PHE A 29 -8.04 8.09 16.84
CA PHE A 29 -6.87 8.45 16.03
C PHE A 29 -6.83 9.94 15.66
N ALA A 30 -7.89 10.71 15.90
CA ALA A 30 -7.93 12.14 15.61
C ALA A 30 -6.78 12.93 16.26
N PRO A 31 -6.41 12.67 17.55
CA PRO A 31 -5.29 13.36 18.19
C PRO A 31 -3.94 13.11 17.51
N VAL A 32 -3.61 11.85 17.15
CA VAL A 32 -2.33 11.53 16.49
C VAL A 32 -2.26 12.12 15.08
N VAL A 33 -3.37 12.14 14.33
CA VAL A 33 -3.42 12.79 12.99
C VAL A 33 -3.22 14.32 13.11
N ALA A 34 -3.81 14.96 14.14
CA ALA A 34 -3.59 16.38 14.40
C ALA A 34 -2.14 16.68 14.83
N ALA A 35 -1.55 15.83 15.68
CA ALA A 35 -0.16 15.94 16.08
C ALA A 35 0.80 15.74 14.90
N ALA A 36 0.53 14.76 14.03
CA ALA A 36 1.31 14.54 12.80
C ALA A 36 1.32 15.79 11.92
N ARG A 37 0.14 16.39 11.69
CA ARG A 37 0.01 17.65 10.95
C ARG A 37 0.89 18.76 11.55
N SER A 38 0.83 18.97 12.87
CA SER A 38 1.60 19.99 13.57
C SER A 38 3.11 19.75 13.48
N ARG A 39 3.56 18.49 13.70
CA ARG A 39 4.99 18.13 13.68
C ARG A 39 5.58 18.22 12.29
N ILE A 40 4.86 17.78 11.26
CA ILE A 40 5.28 17.93 9.87
C ILE A 40 5.45 19.40 9.54
N THR A 41 4.49 20.26 9.93
CA THR A 41 4.59 21.72 9.70
C THR A 41 5.79 22.34 10.43
N GLY A 42 6.15 21.84 11.61
CA GLY A 42 7.32 22.32 12.37
C GLY A 42 8.66 21.80 11.84
N ALA A 43 8.66 20.59 11.24
CA ALA A 43 9.89 19.98 10.70
C ALA A 43 10.21 20.38 9.26
N PHE A 44 9.19 20.72 8.48
CA PHE A 44 9.33 21.09 7.07
C PHE A 44 8.62 22.42 6.82
N ASP A 45 9.37 23.43 6.42
CA ASP A 45 8.80 24.70 6.03
C ASP A 45 8.10 24.64 4.65
N GLY A 46 7.33 25.68 4.31
CA GLY A 46 6.58 25.76 3.05
C GLY A 46 7.47 25.87 1.80
N THR A 47 8.77 26.17 1.95
CA THR A 47 9.73 26.18 0.84
C THR A 47 10.22 24.77 0.53
N ARG A 48 10.17 23.87 1.50
CA ARG A 48 10.62 22.48 1.38
C ARG A 48 9.47 21.51 1.14
N LEU A 49 8.41 21.56 1.96
CA LEU A 49 7.23 20.70 1.82
C LEU A 49 6.30 21.27 0.75
N HIS A 50 5.88 20.43 -0.19
CA HIS A 50 4.76 20.74 -1.09
C HIS A 50 3.44 20.34 -0.45
N SER A 51 3.32 19.06 -0.05
CA SER A 51 2.10 18.49 0.54
C SER A 51 2.40 17.27 1.38
N ALA A 52 1.49 16.92 2.29
CA ALA A 52 1.53 15.72 3.07
C ALA A 52 0.19 15.00 3.03
N TYR A 53 0.24 13.68 3.12
CA TYR A 53 -0.91 12.80 3.05
C TYR A 53 -0.85 11.78 4.18
N VAL A 54 -2.01 11.31 4.60
CA VAL A 54 -2.18 10.11 5.43
C VAL A 54 -2.82 9.01 4.59
N TYR A 55 -2.36 7.76 4.74
CA TYR A 55 -2.95 6.63 4.01
C TYR A 55 -3.14 5.42 4.92
N GLY A 56 -3.59 4.30 4.38
CA GLY A 56 -3.80 3.08 5.15
C GLY A 56 -5.13 3.04 5.90
N SER A 57 -5.17 2.33 7.04
CA SER A 57 -6.41 2.02 7.77
C SER A 57 -7.04 3.24 8.44
N ILE A 58 -6.24 4.21 8.88
CA ILE A 58 -6.73 5.38 9.62
C ILE A 58 -7.67 6.23 8.77
N PRO A 59 -7.29 6.76 7.58
CA PRO A 59 -8.19 7.56 6.77
C PRO A 59 -9.32 6.75 6.12
N ARG A 60 -9.20 5.40 6.05
CA ARG A 60 -10.28 4.53 5.61
C ARG A 60 -11.35 4.28 6.66
N GLY A 61 -11.09 4.63 7.94
CA GLY A 61 -12.01 4.40 9.04
C GLY A 61 -12.02 2.96 9.56
N THR A 62 -10.98 2.18 9.24
CA THR A 62 -10.86 0.76 9.62
C THR A 62 -9.72 0.49 10.60
N ALA A 63 -9.12 1.55 11.17
CA ALA A 63 -8.02 1.44 12.10
C ALA A 63 -8.47 0.86 13.45
N VAL A 64 -7.60 0.03 14.04
CA VAL A 64 -7.81 -0.62 15.34
C VAL A 64 -6.71 -0.15 16.30
N PRO A 65 -7.05 0.40 17.49
CA PRO A 65 -6.07 0.84 18.47
C PRO A 65 -5.11 -0.28 18.89
N GLY A 66 -3.82 0.05 18.98
CA GLY A 66 -2.73 -0.88 19.30
C GLY A 66 -2.35 -1.88 18.20
N VAL A 67 -2.97 -1.75 17.02
CA VAL A 67 -2.72 -2.67 15.88
C VAL A 67 -2.41 -1.91 14.58
N SER A 68 -2.99 -0.72 14.41
CA SER A 68 -2.86 0.06 13.19
C SER A 68 -1.72 1.06 13.26
N ASP A 69 -0.94 1.11 12.20
CA ASP A 69 0.14 2.08 12.00
C ASP A 69 -0.43 3.44 11.54
N LEU A 70 0.30 4.52 11.79
CA LEU A 70 0.09 5.80 11.14
C LEU A 70 1.02 5.89 9.92
N ASP A 71 0.44 5.80 8.74
CA ASP A 71 1.16 5.85 7.47
C ASP A 71 1.10 7.24 6.84
N LEU A 72 2.24 7.86 6.58
CA LEU A 72 2.38 9.21 6.03
C LEU A 72 3.12 9.19 4.69
N LEU A 73 2.70 10.05 3.76
CA LEU A 73 3.44 10.36 2.54
C LEU A 73 3.75 11.86 2.53
N LEU A 74 5.04 12.21 2.53
CA LEU A 74 5.53 13.57 2.47
C LEU A 74 6.06 13.85 1.06
N VAL A 75 5.44 14.79 0.37
CA VAL A 75 5.87 15.21 -0.97
C VAL A 75 6.63 16.52 -0.86
N LEU A 76 7.90 16.47 -1.14
CA LEU A 76 8.79 17.62 -1.12
C LEU A 76 8.81 18.32 -2.49
N ARG A 77 9.17 19.59 -2.52
CA ARG A 77 9.28 20.37 -3.77
C ARG A 77 10.45 19.92 -4.64
N THR A 78 11.50 19.37 -4.03
CA THR A 78 12.67 18.80 -4.69
C THR A 78 12.99 17.42 -4.11
N ARG A 79 13.91 16.69 -4.72
CA ARG A 79 14.30 15.35 -4.24
C ARG A 79 14.66 15.34 -2.76
N PRO A 80 14.24 14.32 -1.99
CA PRO A 80 14.63 14.15 -0.60
C PRO A 80 16.15 14.10 -0.42
N THR A 81 16.61 14.67 0.69
CA THR A 81 18.02 14.66 1.14
C THR A 81 18.13 13.90 2.46
N GLY A 82 19.35 13.58 2.88
CA GLY A 82 19.59 12.97 4.19
C GLY A 82 19.07 13.81 5.37
N ALA A 83 19.04 15.14 5.24
CA ALA A 83 18.44 16.03 6.23
C ALA A 83 16.91 15.86 6.32
N ASP A 84 16.25 15.71 5.17
CA ASP A 84 14.80 15.46 5.13
C ASP A 84 14.42 14.11 5.74
N GLU A 85 15.23 13.08 5.44
CA GLU A 85 15.07 11.76 6.06
C GLU A 85 15.26 11.79 7.58
N ALA A 86 16.24 12.57 8.07
CA ALA A 86 16.45 12.75 9.50
C ALA A 86 15.28 13.49 10.15
N ALA A 87 14.75 14.53 9.50
CA ALA A 87 13.59 15.27 9.97
C ALA A 87 12.33 14.37 10.01
N ALA A 88 12.11 13.55 8.99
CA ALA A 88 10.99 12.60 8.95
C ALA A 88 11.11 11.56 10.09
N ARG A 89 12.30 10.97 10.30
CA ARG A 89 12.54 10.05 11.42
C ARG A 89 12.32 10.69 12.80
N ALA A 90 12.64 11.98 12.96
CA ALA A 90 12.35 12.70 14.20
C ALA A 90 10.84 12.89 14.42
N VAL A 91 10.08 13.15 13.36
CA VAL A 91 8.61 13.20 13.40
C VAL A 91 8.04 11.84 13.79
N GLU A 92 8.48 10.76 13.14
CA GLU A 92 8.07 9.37 13.42
C GLU A 92 8.32 9.04 14.90
N ALA A 93 9.57 9.16 15.36
CA ALA A 93 9.97 8.82 16.73
C ALA A 93 9.18 9.64 17.80
N GLY A 94 8.93 10.91 17.52
CA GLY A 94 8.15 11.73 18.43
C GLY A 94 6.68 11.31 18.49
N LEU A 95 6.07 10.91 17.37
CA LEU A 95 4.69 10.42 17.34
C LEU A 95 4.59 9.05 18.03
N ASP A 96 5.54 8.14 17.78
CA ASP A 96 5.60 6.83 18.44
C ASP A 96 5.71 6.95 19.95
N ALA A 97 6.50 7.90 20.44
CA ALA A 97 6.67 8.12 21.88
C ALA A 97 5.40 8.65 22.57
N ASP A 98 4.60 9.48 21.88
CA ASP A 98 3.48 10.19 22.51
C ASP A 98 2.13 9.48 22.32
N PHE A 99 2.01 8.52 21.38
CA PHE A 99 0.72 7.95 20.99
C PHE A 99 0.73 6.42 21.00
N GLY A 100 0.46 5.81 22.15
CA GLY A 100 0.41 4.34 22.31
C GLY A 100 -0.77 3.64 21.64
N GLN A 101 -1.71 4.37 20.99
CA GLN A 101 -2.81 3.77 20.24
C GLN A 101 -2.43 3.35 18.81
N ILE A 102 -1.26 3.74 18.31
CA ILE A 102 -0.69 3.27 17.05
C ILE A 102 0.37 2.19 17.31
N ASP A 103 0.55 1.25 16.39
CA ASP A 103 1.60 0.21 16.43
C ASP A 103 2.94 0.72 15.86
N GLY A 104 2.92 1.89 15.23
CA GLY A 104 4.08 2.58 14.70
C GLY A 104 3.72 3.71 13.75
N VAL A 105 4.73 4.50 13.38
CA VAL A 105 4.63 5.54 12.34
C VAL A 105 5.58 5.21 11.20
N GLY A 106 5.11 5.35 9.96
CA GLY A 106 5.93 5.27 8.77
C GLY A 106 5.74 6.49 7.88
N ALA A 107 6.82 7.18 7.51
CA ALA A 107 6.79 8.32 6.61
C ALA A 107 7.57 8.03 5.32
N LEU A 108 6.86 7.92 4.21
CA LEU A 108 7.47 7.86 2.89
C LEU A 108 7.79 9.28 2.41
N LEU A 109 8.99 9.49 1.90
CA LEU A 109 9.40 10.75 1.30
C LEU A 109 9.52 10.61 -0.22
N THR A 110 9.02 11.61 -0.93
CA THR A 110 9.16 11.72 -2.39
C THR A 110 9.22 13.18 -2.80
N SER A 111 9.31 13.45 -4.10
CA SER A 111 9.24 14.81 -4.64
C SER A 111 8.08 14.98 -5.62
N THR A 112 7.68 16.24 -5.84
CA THR A 112 6.68 16.59 -6.86
C THR A 112 7.06 16.04 -8.23
N ASP A 113 8.32 16.20 -8.64
CA ASP A 113 8.81 15.74 -9.94
C ASP A 113 8.73 14.22 -10.07
N THR A 114 9.03 13.47 -8.99
CA THR A 114 8.92 12.01 -8.98
C THR A 114 7.46 11.60 -9.15
N VAL A 115 6.56 12.13 -8.31
CA VAL A 115 5.13 11.77 -8.34
C VAL A 115 4.49 12.06 -9.70
N THR A 116 4.87 13.17 -10.33
CA THR A 116 4.27 13.61 -11.61
C THR A 116 5.02 13.11 -12.85
N SER A 117 6.11 12.35 -12.68
CA SER A 117 6.87 11.78 -13.79
C SER A 117 6.06 10.74 -14.56
N GLU A 118 6.34 10.59 -15.85
CA GLU A 118 5.71 9.55 -16.70
C GLU A 118 5.95 8.15 -16.14
N LEU A 119 7.14 7.90 -15.58
CA LEU A 119 7.53 6.61 -15.03
C LEU A 119 6.70 6.22 -13.80
N GLU A 120 6.43 7.18 -12.91
CA GLU A 120 5.69 6.94 -11.67
C GLU A 120 4.19 7.23 -11.78
N ARG A 121 3.73 7.69 -12.93
CA ARG A 121 2.33 8.07 -13.15
C ARG A 121 1.33 7.00 -12.72
N HIS A 122 1.58 5.73 -13.06
CA HIS A 122 0.68 4.61 -12.78
C HIS A 122 1.07 3.77 -11.54
N ASP A 123 2.08 4.19 -10.78
CA ASP A 123 2.47 3.59 -9.50
C ASP A 123 2.31 4.61 -8.38
N LEU A 124 3.32 5.42 -8.11
CA LEU A 124 3.29 6.41 -7.04
C LEU A 124 2.20 7.48 -7.26
N GLY A 125 1.97 7.90 -8.52
CA GLY A 125 0.89 8.82 -8.87
C GLY A 125 -0.49 8.23 -8.57
N PHE A 126 -0.72 6.98 -8.96
CA PHE A 126 -1.94 6.25 -8.60
C PHE A 126 -2.09 6.12 -7.08
N PHE A 127 -1.03 5.71 -6.39
CA PHE A 127 -1.01 5.58 -4.93
C PHE A 127 -1.43 6.89 -4.26
N LEU A 128 -0.83 8.01 -4.66
CA LEU A 128 -1.17 9.32 -4.11
C LEU A 128 -2.63 9.71 -4.40
N ALA A 129 -3.07 9.57 -5.64
CA ALA A 129 -4.39 10.06 -6.05
C ALA A 129 -5.54 9.24 -5.49
N CYS A 130 -5.38 7.91 -5.40
CA CYS A 130 -6.47 7.01 -5.04
C CYS A 130 -6.38 6.45 -3.61
N LEU A 131 -5.17 6.31 -3.05
CA LEU A 131 -4.98 5.64 -1.76
C LEU A 131 -4.54 6.59 -0.64
N CYS A 132 -4.11 7.82 -0.96
CA CYS A 132 -3.68 8.79 0.02
C CYS A 132 -4.72 9.89 0.22
N THR A 133 -4.92 10.32 1.47
CA THR A 133 -5.85 11.39 1.88
C THR A 133 -5.04 12.65 2.17
N PRO A 134 -5.35 13.80 1.57
CA PRO A 134 -4.64 15.06 1.83
C PRO A 134 -4.68 15.45 3.30
N LEU A 135 -3.52 15.80 3.87
CA LEU A 135 -3.35 16.25 5.23
C LEU A 135 -2.88 17.71 5.30
N LEU A 136 -1.92 18.09 4.45
CA LEU A 136 -1.31 19.41 4.38
C LEU A 136 -0.97 19.77 2.92
N GLY A 137 -1.01 21.07 2.61
CA GLY A 137 -0.62 21.61 1.31
C GLY A 137 -1.64 21.36 0.20
N GLU A 138 -1.22 21.57 -1.04
CA GLU A 138 -2.05 21.39 -2.24
C GLU A 138 -2.15 19.91 -2.61
N ASP A 139 -3.33 19.44 -2.96
CA ASP A 139 -3.55 18.05 -3.40
C ASP A 139 -3.06 17.86 -4.85
N LEU A 140 -1.97 17.13 -5.02
CA LEU A 140 -1.42 16.80 -6.33
C LEU A 140 -2.28 15.89 -7.18
N ALA A 141 -3.32 15.26 -6.63
CA ALA A 141 -4.21 14.40 -7.42
C ALA A 141 -4.87 15.14 -8.60
N GLY A 142 -5.10 16.46 -8.46
CA GLY A 142 -5.60 17.29 -9.55
C GLY A 142 -4.68 17.40 -10.76
N ARG A 143 -3.39 17.08 -10.61
CA ARG A 143 -2.36 17.10 -11.67
C ARG A 143 -2.09 15.70 -12.24
N LEU A 144 -2.75 14.66 -11.72
CA LEU A 144 -2.57 13.27 -12.11
C LEU A 144 -3.78 12.78 -12.93
N PRO A 145 -3.62 11.69 -13.70
CA PRO A 145 -4.74 11.10 -14.43
C PRO A 145 -5.86 10.65 -13.49
N ARG A 146 -7.06 10.53 -14.04
CA ARG A 146 -8.15 9.77 -13.42
C ARG A 146 -7.94 8.29 -13.72
N TYR A 147 -7.71 7.49 -12.70
CA TYR A 147 -7.33 6.09 -12.84
C TYR A 147 -8.54 5.17 -13.01
N ARG A 148 -8.37 4.15 -13.86
CA ARG A 148 -9.34 3.08 -14.08
C ARG A 148 -8.67 1.72 -13.87
N PRO A 149 -9.42 0.66 -13.52
CA PRO A 149 -8.86 -0.68 -13.37
C PRO A 149 -8.46 -1.27 -14.74
N THR A 150 -7.26 -0.97 -15.19
CA THR A 150 -6.73 -1.36 -16.50
C THR A 150 -5.52 -2.30 -16.38
N PRO A 151 -5.19 -3.09 -17.43
CA PRO A 151 -3.96 -3.90 -17.46
C PRO A 151 -2.69 -3.06 -17.26
N LEU A 152 -2.64 -1.84 -17.80
CA LEU A 152 -1.52 -0.91 -17.57
C LEU A 152 -1.38 -0.56 -16.09
N LEU A 153 -2.47 -0.18 -15.43
CA LEU A 153 -2.44 0.12 -14.00
C LEU A 153 -2.00 -1.11 -13.19
N ALA A 154 -2.53 -2.29 -13.49
CA ALA A 154 -2.11 -3.53 -12.85
C ALA A 154 -0.60 -3.72 -12.99
N ARG A 155 -0.06 -3.70 -14.22
CA ARG A 155 1.36 -3.88 -14.51
C ARG A 155 2.23 -2.90 -13.73
N GLU A 156 1.93 -1.62 -13.78
CA GLU A 156 2.77 -0.58 -13.18
C GLU A 156 2.69 -0.54 -11.65
N THR A 157 1.59 -1.00 -11.05
CA THR A 157 1.48 -1.04 -9.57
C THR A 157 2.14 -2.27 -8.96
N ASN A 158 2.01 -3.45 -9.55
CA ASN A 158 2.42 -4.71 -8.91
C ASN A 158 3.18 -5.69 -9.82
N GLY A 159 3.52 -5.31 -11.06
CA GLY A 159 4.23 -6.17 -12.02
C GLY A 159 5.71 -6.44 -11.71
N ASP A 160 6.21 -5.98 -10.57
CA ASP A 160 7.58 -6.17 -10.10
C ASP A 160 7.69 -7.16 -8.92
N LEU A 161 6.69 -8.02 -8.71
CA LEU A 161 6.70 -8.98 -7.61
C LEU A 161 7.95 -9.85 -7.61
N VAL A 162 8.43 -10.25 -8.78
CA VAL A 162 9.64 -11.06 -8.95
C VAL A 162 10.87 -10.42 -8.30
N LEU A 163 10.97 -9.08 -8.32
CA LEU A 163 12.09 -8.34 -7.74
C LEU A 163 12.11 -8.37 -6.19
N ALA A 164 10.98 -8.67 -5.57
CA ALA A 164 10.89 -8.78 -4.11
C ALA A 164 11.44 -10.14 -3.60
N LEU A 165 11.40 -11.20 -4.40
CA LEU A 165 11.72 -12.56 -3.99
C LEU A 165 13.14 -12.73 -3.41
N PRO A 166 14.21 -12.24 -4.07
CA PRO A 166 15.57 -12.41 -3.52
C PRO A 166 15.72 -11.75 -2.15
N ARG A 167 15.13 -10.57 -1.95
CA ARG A 167 15.17 -9.86 -0.68
C ARG A 167 14.39 -10.61 0.41
N TRP A 168 13.21 -11.15 0.08
CA TRP A 168 12.41 -11.90 1.04
C TRP A 168 13.08 -13.19 1.45
N ARG A 169 13.68 -13.95 0.50
CA ARG A 169 14.46 -15.16 0.79
C ARG A 169 15.62 -14.90 1.73
N ARG A 170 16.39 -13.85 1.46
CA ARG A 170 17.49 -13.45 2.33
C ARG A 170 16.98 -13.09 3.74
N ARG A 171 15.94 -12.25 3.84
CA ARG A 171 15.36 -11.90 5.14
C ARG A 171 14.77 -13.10 5.88
N ALA A 172 14.20 -14.06 5.18
CA ALA A 172 13.68 -15.29 5.80
C ALA A 172 14.80 -16.15 6.38
N ALA A 173 15.92 -16.24 5.66
CA ALA A 173 17.12 -16.96 6.13
C ALA A 173 17.80 -16.28 7.32
N GLU A 174 17.79 -14.94 7.37
CA GLU A 174 18.41 -14.12 8.41
C GLU A 174 17.53 -13.91 9.65
N ALA A 175 16.22 -14.16 9.58
CA ALA A 175 15.25 -13.86 10.63
C ALA A 175 15.49 -14.74 11.88
N ALA A 176 16.13 -14.16 12.90
CA ALA A 176 16.46 -14.83 14.15
C ALA A 176 15.29 -14.85 15.15
N THR A 177 14.43 -13.83 15.14
CA THR A 177 13.36 -13.63 16.10
C THR A 177 11.97 -13.82 15.50
N ASP A 178 10.99 -14.14 16.34
CA ASP A 178 9.58 -14.20 15.95
C ASP A 178 9.05 -12.85 15.46
N ALA A 179 9.54 -11.75 16.01
CA ALA A 179 9.16 -10.40 15.59
C ALA A 179 9.60 -10.14 14.15
N GLU A 180 10.83 -10.49 13.79
CA GLU A 180 11.35 -10.37 12.42
C GLU A 180 10.56 -11.25 11.45
N ARG A 181 10.27 -12.49 11.83
CA ARG A 181 9.44 -13.41 11.03
C ARG A 181 8.04 -12.86 10.81
N ARG A 182 7.37 -12.35 11.86
CA ARG A 182 6.05 -11.70 11.74
C ARG A 182 6.08 -10.47 10.84
N SER A 183 7.10 -9.61 10.97
CA SER A 183 7.26 -8.44 10.13
C SER A 183 7.42 -8.81 8.65
N LEU A 184 8.28 -9.79 8.35
CA LEU A 184 8.47 -10.31 6.99
C LEU A 184 7.18 -10.94 6.45
N CYS A 185 6.51 -11.78 7.26
CA CYS A 185 5.25 -12.44 6.90
C CYS A 185 4.18 -11.41 6.54
N ARG A 186 3.98 -10.38 7.38
CA ARG A 186 3.02 -9.28 7.12
C ARG A 186 3.30 -8.59 5.80
N GLY A 187 4.56 -8.20 5.56
CA GLY A 187 4.96 -7.47 4.36
C GLY A 187 4.82 -8.31 3.09
N ALA A 188 5.32 -9.54 3.08
CA ALA A 188 5.23 -10.45 1.95
C ALA A 188 3.77 -10.81 1.62
N ALA A 189 2.99 -11.20 2.63
CA ALA A 189 1.59 -11.56 2.47
C ALA A 189 0.75 -10.42 1.88
N ARG A 190 0.88 -9.19 2.42
CA ARG A 190 0.18 -8.01 1.89
C ARG A 190 0.55 -7.72 0.42
N ARG A 191 1.84 -7.86 0.07
CA ARG A 191 2.28 -7.65 -1.32
C ARG A 191 1.72 -8.73 -2.24
N ILE A 192 1.76 -10.00 -1.84
CA ILE A 192 1.23 -11.15 -2.59
C ILE A 192 -0.27 -10.96 -2.85
N VAL A 193 -1.07 -10.64 -1.82
CA VAL A 193 -2.52 -10.45 -1.97
C VAL A 193 -2.83 -9.28 -2.90
N ARG A 194 -2.13 -8.16 -2.78
CA ARG A 194 -2.30 -7.01 -3.69
C ARG A 194 -1.94 -7.37 -5.12
N SER A 195 -0.86 -8.13 -5.33
CA SER A 195 -0.47 -8.59 -6.67
C SER A 195 -1.52 -9.56 -7.24
N GLY A 196 -2.00 -10.52 -6.45
CA GLY A 196 -3.07 -11.44 -6.86
C GLY A 196 -4.37 -10.72 -7.22
N PHE A 197 -4.73 -9.71 -6.44
CA PHE A 197 -5.89 -8.86 -6.75
C PHE A 197 -5.69 -8.08 -8.06
N THR A 198 -4.58 -7.37 -8.19
CA THR A 198 -4.34 -6.55 -9.38
C THR A 198 -4.13 -7.38 -10.64
N LEU A 199 -3.74 -8.64 -10.54
CA LEU A 199 -3.71 -9.58 -11.65
C LEU A 199 -5.09 -9.72 -12.32
N VAL A 200 -6.16 -9.78 -11.52
CA VAL A 200 -7.55 -9.98 -11.98
C VAL A 200 -8.38 -8.69 -11.99
N MET A 201 -7.88 -7.62 -11.42
CA MET A 201 -8.56 -6.33 -11.28
C MET A 201 -9.15 -5.79 -12.60
N PRO A 202 -8.44 -5.84 -13.75
CA PRO A 202 -9.00 -5.35 -15.02
C PRO A 202 -10.21 -6.13 -15.50
N GLN A 203 -10.28 -7.42 -15.20
CA GLN A 203 -11.42 -8.29 -15.54
C GLN A 203 -12.58 -8.06 -14.55
N TRP A 204 -12.28 -7.90 -13.27
CA TRP A 204 -13.27 -7.61 -12.23
C TRP A 204 -13.88 -6.22 -12.36
N ARG A 205 -13.15 -5.28 -12.97
CA ARG A 205 -13.57 -3.89 -13.21
C ARG A 205 -13.94 -3.17 -11.92
N GLY A 206 -13.05 -3.21 -10.94
CA GLY A 206 -13.24 -2.57 -9.63
C GLY A 206 -11.93 -2.37 -8.90
N TRP A 207 -12.01 -1.77 -7.72
CA TRP A 207 -10.88 -1.56 -6.84
C TRP A 207 -11.24 -1.86 -5.38
N THR A 208 -10.37 -2.59 -4.70
CA THR A 208 -10.41 -2.76 -3.24
C THR A 208 -8.99 -2.85 -2.69
N SER A 209 -8.76 -2.35 -1.49
CA SER A 209 -7.54 -2.63 -0.71
C SER A 209 -7.80 -3.51 0.51
N ASP A 210 -9.03 -4.02 0.67
CA ASP A 210 -9.33 -5.05 1.66
C ASP A 210 -8.71 -6.38 1.26
N LEU A 211 -7.88 -6.95 2.14
CA LEU A 211 -7.12 -8.15 1.82
C LEU A 211 -8.01 -9.39 1.66
N ALA A 212 -9.10 -9.51 2.45
CA ALA A 212 -9.99 -10.65 2.34
C ALA A 212 -10.80 -10.58 1.05
N GLU A 213 -11.37 -9.42 0.73
CA GLU A 213 -12.07 -9.19 -0.53
C GLU A 213 -11.14 -9.41 -1.72
N SER A 214 -9.90 -8.92 -1.66
CA SER A 214 -8.88 -9.14 -2.70
C SER A 214 -8.64 -10.63 -2.98
N ALA A 215 -8.53 -11.45 -1.94
CA ALA A 215 -8.34 -12.89 -2.08
C ALA A 215 -9.58 -13.58 -2.67
N GLU A 216 -10.79 -13.17 -2.26
CA GLU A 216 -12.03 -13.74 -2.82
C GLU A 216 -12.27 -13.28 -4.27
N VAL A 217 -11.88 -12.06 -4.63
CA VAL A 217 -11.89 -11.64 -6.04
C VAL A 217 -10.93 -12.49 -6.86
N PHE A 218 -9.70 -12.70 -6.39
CA PHE A 218 -8.74 -13.61 -7.03
C PHE A 218 -9.32 -15.02 -7.23
N ALA A 219 -9.94 -15.58 -6.20
CA ALA A 219 -10.53 -16.92 -6.23
C ALA A 219 -11.58 -17.12 -7.33
N ARG A 220 -12.34 -16.07 -7.67
CA ARG A 220 -13.36 -16.11 -8.74
C ARG A 220 -12.77 -16.29 -10.13
N TYR A 221 -11.53 -15.84 -10.35
CA TYR A 221 -10.87 -15.88 -11.66
C TYR A 221 -9.86 -17.02 -11.78
N TYR A 222 -9.55 -17.71 -10.68
CA TYR A 222 -8.65 -18.86 -10.63
C TYR A 222 -9.29 -20.12 -10.02
N PRO A 223 -10.54 -20.49 -10.41
CA PRO A 223 -11.25 -21.62 -9.81
C PRO A 223 -10.56 -22.96 -10.08
N ASP A 224 -9.81 -23.07 -11.19
CA ASP A 224 -9.08 -24.29 -11.55
C ASP A 224 -7.76 -24.48 -10.80
N HIS A 225 -7.41 -23.55 -9.91
CA HIS A 225 -6.22 -23.57 -9.08
C HIS A 225 -6.57 -23.55 -7.57
N PRO A 226 -7.27 -24.55 -7.04
CA PRO A 226 -7.79 -24.52 -5.67
C PRO A 226 -6.69 -24.36 -4.61
N GLU A 227 -5.51 -24.93 -4.84
CA GLU A 227 -4.36 -24.78 -3.95
C GLU A 227 -3.89 -23.30 -3.89
N ARG A 228 -3.79 -22.62 -5.04
CA ARG A 228 -3.40 -21.21 -5.13
C ARG A 228 -4.44 -20.29 -4.48
N VAL A 229 -5.71 -20.64 -4.60
CA VAL A 229 -6.81 -19.93 -3.94
C VAL A 229 -6.67 -20.04 -2.41
N GLU A 230 -6.43 -21.25 -1.87
CA GLU A 230 -6.25 -21.41 -0.42
C GLU A 230 -4.98 -20.72 0.10
N GLN A 231 -3.89 -20.76 -0.65
CA GLN A 231 -2.67 -20.01 -0.33
C GLN A 231 -2.91 -18.50 -0.36
N MET A 232 -3.70 -17.98 -1.28
CA MET A 232 -4.08 -16.56 -1.34
C MET A 232 -4.93 -16.15 -0.14
N ARG A 233 -5.89 -17.01 0.26
CA ARG A 233 -6.67 -16.82 1.48
C ARG A 233 -5.80 -16.86 2.74
N LEU A 234 -4.84 -17.77 2.80
CA LEU A 234 -3.82 -17.80 3.86
C LEU A 234 -3.05 -16.47 3.89
N ALA A 235 -2.56 -16.01 2.76
CA ALA A 235 -1.84 -14.73 2.65
C ALA A 235 -2.71 -13.56 3.16
N ALA A 236 -4.00 -13.51 2.81
CA ALA A 236 -4.91 -12.46 3.28
C ALA A 236 -5.09 -12.49 4.82
N ARG A 237 -5.21 -13.68 5.41
CA ARG A 237 -5.29 -13.83 6.88
C ARG A 237 -4.03 -13.37 7.58
N VAL A 238 -2.85 -13.87 7.14
CA VAL A 238 -1.58 -13.53 7.80
C VAL A 238 -1.08 -12.11 7.46
N GLY A 239 -1.59 -11.51 6.41
CA GLY A 239 -1.38 -10.08 6.13
C GLY A 239 -2.02 -9.15 7.17
N ARG A 240 -3.04 -9.65 7.90
CA ARG A 240 -3.70 -8.97 9.03
C ARG A 240 -3.15 -9.41 10.38
N GLY A 241 -3.06 -10.74 10.60
CA GLY A 241 -2.53 -11.37 11.82
C GLY A 241 -1.27 -12.17 11.49
N PRO A 242 -0.07 -11.56 11.47
CA PRO A 242 1.14 -12.19 10.94
C PRO A 242 1.59 -13.37 11.77
N SER A 243 2.02 -14.44 11.07
CA SER A 243 2.58 -15.65 11.66
C SER A 243 4.10 -15.54 11.80
N ALA A 244 4.64 -16.15 12.85
CA ALA A 244 6.08 -16.41 13.00
C ALA A 244 6.49 -17.81 12.48
N ASP A 245 5.54 -18.64 12.06
CA ASP A 245 5.77 -20.00 11.59
C ASP A 245 6.58 -20.00 10.28
N PRO A 246 7.77 -20.61 10.25
CA PRO A 246 8.58 -20.73 9.05
C PRO A 246 7.87 -21.44 7.89
N ALA A 247 6.97 -22.39 8.17
CA ALA A 247 6.23 -23.09 7.13
C ALA A 247 5.29 -22.16 6.36
N VAL A 248 4.67 -21.18 7.05
CA VAL A 248 3.87 -20.13 6.41
C VAL A 248 4.73 -19.26 5.50
N LEU A 249 5.91 -18.83 5.98
CA LEU A 249 6.86 -18.06 5.16
C LEU A 249 7.31 -18.83 3.91
N THR A 250 7.60 -20.12 4.06
CA THR A 250 7.96 -21.00 2.93
C THR A 250 6.83 -21.07 1.90
N THR A 251 5.59 -21.31 2.34
CA THR A 251 4.42 -21.33 1.44
C THR A 251 4.28 -20.01 0.68
N LEU A 252 4.45 -18.88 1.36
CA LEU A 252 4.28 -17.57 0.73
C LEU A 252 5.43 -17.25 -0.23
N ILE A 253 6.69 -17.45 0.18
CA ILE A 253 7.89 -16.94 -0.51
C ILE A 253 8.43 -17.94 -1.55
N GLU A 254 8.36 -19.25 -1.27
CA GLU A 254 8.96 -20.26 -2.14
C GLU A 254 7.96 -20.94 -3.07
N ASP A 255 6.65 -20.85 -2.77
CA ASP A 255 5.64 -21.51 -3.58
C ASP A 255 4.67 -20.50 -4.23
N LEU A 256 3.86 -19.76 -3.44
CA LEU A 256 2.84 -18.88 -4.00
C LEU A 256 3.43 -17.68 -4.76
N ALA A 257 4.40 -16.97 -4.21
CA ALA A 257 4.90 -15.74 -4.82
C ALA A 257 5.66 -15.98 -6.12
N PRO A 258 6.50 -17.02 -6.31
CA PRO A 258 7.12 -17.32 -7.59
C PRO A 258 6.11 -17.68 -8.68
N TRP A 259 5.10 -18.51 -8.34
CA TRP A 259 4.01 -18.84 -9.25
C TRP A 259 3.24 -17.58 -9.67
N LEU A 260 2.83 -16.76 -8.69
CA LEU A 260 2.09 -15.53 -8.95
C LEU A 260 2.90 -14.53 -9.79
N ALA A 261 4.22 -14.43 -9.57
CA ALA A 261 5.09 -13.56 -10.36
C ALA A 261 5.17 -14.01 -11.83
N ALA A 262 5.26 -15.32 -12.08
CA ALA A 262 5.27 -15.88 -13.43
C ALA A 262 3.92 -15.65 -14.13
N GLU A 263 2.81 -15.89 -13.43
CA GLU A 263 1.47 -15.66 -13.93
C GLU A 263 1.22 -14.18 -14.24
N TYR A 264 1.69 -13.30 -13.37
CA TYR A 264 1.58 -11.86 -13.55
C TYR A 264 2.31 -11.37 -14.79
N LEU A 265 3.53 -11.87 -15.00
CA LEU A 265 4.33 -11.58 -16.20
C LEU A 265 3.63 -12.07 -17.48
N ALA A 266 3.05 -13.27 -17.44
CA ALA A 266 2.34 -13.84 -18.58
C ALA A 266 1.08 -13.04 -18.97
N VAL A 267 0.34 -12.52 -17.98
CA VAL A 267 -0.93 -11.80 -18.22
C VAL A 267 -0.72 -10.32 -18.54
N HIS A 268 0.15 -9.62 -17.81
CA HIS A 268 0.29 -8.16 -17.89
C HIS A 268 1.63 -7.68 -18.46
N GLY A 269 2.60 -8.58 -18.61
CA GLY A 269 3.95 -8.19 -18.98
C GLY A 269 4.75 -7.59 -17.82
N GLU A 270 5.95 -7.15 -18.15
CA GLU A 270 6.93 -6.64 -17.19
C GLU A 270 6.65 -5.17 -16.83
N LYS A 271 6.75 -4.83 -15.54
CA LYS A 271 6.71 -3.44 -15.07
C LYS A 271 7.93 -2.70 -15.60
N ALA A 272 7.73 -1.45 -16.03
CA ALA A 272 8.83 -0.59 -16.46
C ALA A 272 9.91 -0.47 -15.36
N PRO A 273 11.21 -0.70 -15.69
CA PRO A 273 12.29 -0.59 -14.71
C PRO A 273 12.33 0.79 -14.05
N ARG A 274 12.61 0.84 -12.75
CA ARG A 274 12.88 2.07 -12.00
C ARG A 274 14.39 2.24 -11.84
N PRO A 275 14.93 3.47 -12.04
CA PRO A 275 16.35 3.75 -11.90
C PRO A 275 16.87 3.59 -10.46
#